data_be3e95cfa87c2bcbedd42528db859e16
#
_entry.id   be3e95cfa87c2bcbedd42528db859e16
#
_cell.length_a   1.000
_cell.length_b   1.000
_cell.length_c   1.000
_cell.angle_alpha   90.00
_cell.angle_beta   90.00
_cell.angle_gamma   90.00
#
_symmetry.space_group_name_H-M   'P 1'
#
loop_
_entity.id
_entity.type
_entity.pdbx_description
1 polymer ?
#
loop_
_entity_poly.entity_id
_entity_poly.type
_entity_poly.pdbx_seq_one_letter_code
_entity_poly.pdbx_strand_id
1 'polypeptide(L)'
;EAYKEWESKEDKLKNFSNKPAKVKVNTFDVRYEFPVWDGASLQLGATYLDAEKDKSGYYRTYTIEYDKAIKDGLNLSAELSVGLLGGFNKTMIVSFSGSSAADVHYGTGSSVYQDEGQGWRFINWGDVHFTKELGLFHAFQYGYSTGFKSYDNERSVNLVVRPYYQLTKMTKLVAELGWFADKKKDKTDNKGVQAYSSKHGSKYTLAYATSPDASSFWSRPEIRFYVSHVSVCDNMNIGPTYQWVRQTSDNMFGAQVEAWF
;
A
#
# COMPACT_ATOMS: atom_id res chain seq x y z
N GLU A 1 14.72 -31.84 37.04
CA GLU A 1 13.56 -31.02 36.62
C GLU A 1 13.87 -30.19 35.37
N ALA A 2 15.00 -29.48 35.30
CA ALA A 2 15.39 -28.69 34.10
C ALA A 2 15.55 -29.54 32.82
N TYR A 3 16.02 -30.81 32.97
CA TYR A 3 16.18 -31.73 31.81
C TYR A 3 14.83 -32.18 31.25
N LYS A 4 13.83 -32.43 32.09
CA LYS A 4 12.46 -32.77 31.65
C LYS A 4 11.77 -31.60 31.02
N GLU A 5 12.07 -30.37 31.45
CA GLU A 5 11.54 -29.16 30.84
C GLU A 5 12.18 -28.91 29.48
N TRP A 6 13.45 -29.29 29.27
CA TRP A 6 14.14 -29.19 28.00
C TRP A 6 13.62 -30.21 26.98
N GLU A 7 13.43 -31.50 27.36
CA GLU A 7 12.81 -32.53 26.51
C GLU A 7 11.40 -32.17 26.09
N SER A 8 10.58 -31.59 26.96
CA SER A 8 9.25 -31.10 26.67
C SER A 8 9.28 -29.95 25.65
N LYS A 9 10.30 -29.10 25.63
CA LYS A 9 10.50 -28.06 24.62
C LYS A 9 10.98 -28.64 23.29
N GLU A 10 11.84 -29.65 23.30
CA GLU A 10 12.36 -30.30 22.11
C GLU A 10 11.27 -31.10 21.39
N ASP A 11 10.40 -31.80 22.13
CA ASP A 11 9.24 -32.49 21.54
C ASP A 11 8.20 -31.53 20.98
N LYS A 12 8.00 -30.38 21.58
CA LYS A 12 7.19 -29.28 20.99
C LYS A 12 7.81 -28.74 19.70
N LEU A 13 9.14 -28.66 19.61
CA LEU A 13 9.86 -28.23 18.41
C LEU A 13 9.83 -29.26 17.28
N LYS A 14 9.84 -30.56 17.59
CA LYS A 14 9.76 -31.64 16.59
C LYS A 14 8.40 -31.74 15.91
N ASN A 15 7.33 -31.33 16.58
CA ASN A 15 5.98 -31.29 16.06
C ASN A 15 5.65 -30.02 15.25
N PHE A 16 6.60 -29.12 15.03
CA PHE A 16 6.43 -27.98 14.14
C PHE A 16 6.33 -28.46 12.69
N SER A 17 5.12 -28.55 12.20
CA SER A 17 4.86 -28.69 10.77
C SER A 17 5.49 -27.51 10.05
N ASN A 18 6.40 -27.77 9.11
CA ASN A 18 6.98 -26.76 8.21
C ASN A 18 5.94 -26.15 7.22
N LYS A 19 4.67 -26.51 7.35
CA LYS A 19 3.59 -25.95 6.54
C LYS A 19 3.19 -24.60 7.13
N PRO A 20 3.17 -23.53 6.35
CA PRO A 20 2.60 -22.27 6.82
C PRO A 20 1.15 -22.51 7.22
N ALA A 21 0.77 -22.05 8.41
CA ALA A 21 -0.62 -22.11 8.83
C ALA A 21 -1.45 -21.32 7.82
N LYS A 22 -2.52 -21.94 7.30
CA LYS A 22 -3.47 -21.29 6.42
C LYS A 22 -4.60 -20.77 7.28
N VAL A 23 -4.78 -19.47 7.30
CA VAL A 23 -5.95 -18.82 7.92
C VAL A 23 -6.98 -18.61 6.83
N LYS A 24 -8.18 -19.09 7.03
CA LYS A 24 -9.31 -18.77 6.16
C LYS A 24 -9.88 -17.42 6.60
N VAL A 25 -10.11 -16.56 5.63
CA VAL A 25 -10.73 -15.27 5.83
C VAL A 25 -11.93 -15.17 4.91
N ASN A 26 -13.12 -15.00 5.49
CA ASN A 26 -14.32 -14.66 4.73
C ASN A 26 -14.35 -13.13 4.60
N THR A 27 -14.57 -12.65 3.39
CA THR A 27 -14.67 -11.21 3.12
C THR A 27 -16.08 -10.88 2.69
N PHE A 28 -16.73 -9.97 3.38
CA PHE A 28 -18.03 -9.41 3.04
C PHE A 28 -17.82 -7.96 2.62
N ASP A 29 -18.18 -7.63 1.39
CA ASP A 29 -18.04 -6.28 0.82
C ASP A 29 -19.40 -5.78 0.34
N VAL A 30 -19.80 -4.60 0.79
CA VAL A 30 -21.02 -3.92 0.37
C VAL A 30 -20.66 -2.51 -0.05
N ARG A 31 -21.08 -2.12 -1.25
CA ARG A 31 -20.87 -0.77 -1.79
C ARG A 31 -22.16 -0.24 -2.37
N TYR A 32 -22.39 1.04 -2.16
CA TYR A 32 -23.52 1.75 -2.72
C TYR A 32 -23.04 3.08 -3.30
N GLU A 33 -23.33 3.31 -4.59
CA GLU A 33 -23.01 4.54 -5.30
C GLU A 33 -24.27 5.27 -5.69
N PHE A 34 -24.28 6.59 -5.51
CA PHE A 34 -25.39 7.45 -5.89
C PHE A 34 -24.90 8.80 -6.43
N PRO A 35 -25.65 9.41 -7.35
CA PRO A 35 -25.33 10.74 -7.85
C PRO A 35 -25.51 11.78 -6.75
N VAL A 36 -24.58 12.75 -6.69
CA VAL A 36 -24.67 13.89 -5.72
C VAL A 36 -25.06 15.18 -6.45
N TRP A 37 -24.43 15.43 -7.59
CA TRP A 37 -24.79 16.49 -8.52
C TRP A 37 -24.42 16.05 -9.94
N ASP A 38 -24.74 16.89 -10.95
CA ASP A 38 -24.42 16.57 -12.35
C ASP A 38 -22.92 16.39 -12.55
N GLY A 39 -22.52 15.26 -13.10
CA GLY A 39 -21.11 14.86 -13.28
C GLY A 39 -20.37 14.41 -12.01
N ALA A 40 -21.07 14.16 -10.89
CA ALA A 40 -20.46 13.66 -9.68
C ALA A 40 -21.28 12.55 -8.98
N SER A 41 -20.57 11.53 -8.46
CA SER A 41 -21.14 10.45 -7.65
C SER A 41 -20.37 10.26 -6.35
N LEU A 42 -21.08 9.81 -5.32
CA LEU A 42 -20.52 9.39 -4.05
C LEU A 42 -20.75 7.88 -3.86
N GLN A 43 -19.70 7.13 -3.63
CA GLN A 43 -19.76 5.71 -3.26
C GLN A 43 -19.41 5.56 -1.78
N LEU A 44 -20.28 4.89 -1.04
CA LEU A 44 -20.03 4.45 0.34
C LEU A 44 -19.76 2.95 0.32
N GLY A 45 -18.78 2.50 1.09
CA GLY A 45 -18.42 1.08 1.16
C GLY A 45 -18.12 0.63 2.58
N ALA A 46 -18.43 -0.65 2.84
CA ALA A 46 -18.06 -1.36 4.05
C ALA A 46 -17.55 -2.74 3.69
N THR A 47 -16.36 -3.07 4.17
CA THR A 47 -15.75 -4.39 4.00
C THR A 47 -15.46 -4.98 5.37
N TYR A 48 -16.03 -6.16 5.66
CA TYR A 48 -15.78 -6.91 6.87
C TYR A 48 -14.96 -8.15 6.57
N LEU A 49 -13.91 -8.37 7.34
CA LEU A 49 -13.02 -9.52 7.28
C LEU A 49 -13.29 -10.40 8.51
N ASP A 50 -13.88 -11.57 8.29
CA ASP A 50 -14.12 -12.57 9.32
C ASP A 50 -12.99 -13.62 9.23
N ALA A 51 -12.09 -13.59 10.20
CA ALA A 51 -10.96 -14.50 10.25
C ALA A 51 -11.29 -15.74 11.09
N GLU A 52 -11.31 -16.90 10.44
CA GLU A 52 -11.54 -18.19 11.12
C GLU A 52 -10.41 -18.46 12.12
N LYS A 53 -10.78 -18.61 13.39
CA LYS A 53 -9.85 -18.97 14.47
C LYS A 53 -9.55 -20.45 14.39
N ASP A 54 -8.40 -20.82 13.83
CA ASP A 54 -7.95 -22.20 13.85
C ASP A 54 -7.33 -22.51 15.22
N LYS A 55 -7.94 -23.45 15.93
CA LYS A 55 -7.50 -23.88 17.27
C LYS A 55 -6.25 -24.78 17.25
N SER A 56 -5.77 -25.18 16.08
CA SER A 56 -4.70 -26.19 15.92
C SER A 56 -3.31 -25.62 15.62
N GLY A 57 -3.16 -24.32 15.38
CA GLY A 57 -1.93 -23.75 14.85
C GLY A 57 -1.11 -22.89 15.80
N TYR A 58 0.09 -23.35 16.14
CA TYR A 58 1.14 -22.48 16.66
C TYR A 58 1.84 -21.77 15.51
N TYR A 59 1.87 -20.43 15.53
CA TYR A 59 2.63 -19.68 14.56
C TYR A 59 4.12 -19.63 14.93
N ARG A 60 5.00 -19.53 13.91
CA ARG A 60 6.47 -19.57 13.99
C ARG A 60 7.16 -18.56 14.93
N THR A 61 6.43 -17.72 15.62
CA THR A 61 6.98 -16.78 16.58
C THR A 61 6.65 -17.26 18.00
N TYR A 62 7.68 -17.57 18.75
CA TYR A 62 7.73 -18.22 20.07
C TYR A 62 6.89 -17.59 21.20
N THR A 63 6.01 -16.62 20.95
CA THR A 63 5.38 -15.85 22.02
C THR A 63 3.91 -15.48 21.84
N ILE A 64 3.26 -15.89 20.74
CA ILE A 64 1.87 -15.48 20.49
C ILE A 64 0.97 -16.72 20.48
N GLU A 65 0.05 -16.80 21.45
CA GLU A 65 -1.06 -17.74 21.38
C GLU A 65 -1.91 -17.37 20.17
N TYR A 66 -2.05 -18.29 19.22
CA TYR A 66 -2.69 -18.12 17.93
C TYR A 66 -4.11 -17.52 18.05
N ASP A 67 -4.90 -18.01 19.00
CA ASP A 67 -6.28 -17.54 19.23
C ASP A 67 -6.36 -16.07 19.68
N LYS A 68 -5.27 -15.48 20.15
CA LYS A 68 -5.20 -14.08 20.60
C LYS A 68 -4.68 -13.15 19.53
N ALA A 69 -4.05 -13.68 18.47
CA ALA A 69 -3.42 -12.87 17.42
C ALA A 69 -4.33 -12.60 16.22
N ILE A 70 -5.34 -13.44 16.00
CA ILE A 70 -6.25 -13.31 14.85
C ILE A 70 -7.44 -12.46 15.26
N LYS A 71 -7.61 -11.36 14.58
CA LYS A 71 -8.74 -10.44 14.76
C LYS A 71 -9.49 -10.25 13.44
N ASP A 72 -10.76 -9.99 13.58
CA ASP A 72 -11.57 -9.51 12.45
C ASP A 72 -11.11 -8.12 12.04
N GLY A 73 -11.47 -7.73 10.83
CA GLY A 73 -11.17 -6.42 10.28
C GLY A 73 -12.41 -5.73 9.74
N LEU A 74 -12.44 -4.41 9.86
CA LEU A 74 -13.49 -3.60 9.26
C LEU A 74 -12.88 -2.41 8.54
N ASN A 75 -13.31 -2.22 7.28
CA ASN A 75 -13.00 -1.03 6.50
C ASN A 75 -14.29 -0.30 6.17
N LEU A 76 -14.27 1.01 6.36
CA LEU A 76 -15.35 1.90 5.90
C LEU A 76 -14.75 2.89 4.91
N SER A 77 -15.39 3.09 3.77
CA SER A 77 -14.90 3.97 2.71
C SER A 77 -15.96 4.93 2.21
N ALA A 78 -15.51 6.11 1.80
CA ALA A 78 -16.26 7.06 1.02
C ALA A 78 -15.41 7.55 -0.16
N GLU A 79 -15.91 7.41 -1.39
CA GLU A 79 -15.25 7.87 -2.62
C GLU A 79 -16.15 8.85 -3.36
N LEU A 80 -15.66 10.07 -3.58
CA LEU A 80 -16.26 11.06 -4.44
C LEU A 80 -15.60 11.02 -5.82
N SER A 81 -16.38 10.77 -6.84
CA SER A 81 -15.99 10.84 -8.27
C SER A 81 -16.56 12.10 -8.89
N VAL A 82 -15.73 12.88 -9.60
CA VAL A 82 -16.13 14.12 -10.27
C VAL A 82 -15.56 14.16 -11.66
N GLY A 83 -16.37 14.47 -12.66
CA GLY A 83 -15.90 14.84 -14.00
C GLY A 83 -15.13 16.17 -13.93
N LEU A 84 -13.93 16.23 -14.47
CA LEU A 84 -13.05 17.40 -14.37
C LEU A 84 -12.20 17.55 -15.64
N LEU A 85 -12.25 18.70 -16.32
CA LEU A 85 -11.41 19.07 -17.47
C LEU A 85 -11.38 17.98 -18.56
N GLY A 86 -12.52 17.45 -18.95
CA GLY A 86 -12.61 16.40 -19.98
C GLY A 86 -12.18 15.00 -19.55
N GLY A 87 -11.81 14.84 -18.29
CA GLY A 87 -11.46 13.58 -17.64
C GLY A 87 -12.22 13.41 -16.33
N PHE A 88 -11.55 12.89 -15.30
CA PHE A 88 -12.15 12.66 -14.00
C PHE A 88 -11.17 12.88 -12.85
N ASN A 89 -11.69 13.11 -11.66
CA ASN A 89 -10.95 13.07 -10.41
C ASN A 89 -11.73 12.28 -9.35
N LYS A 90 -11.04 11.38 -8.65
CA LYS A 90 -11.58 10.59 -7.55
C LYS A 90 -10.86 10.90 -6.25
N THR A 91 -11.64 11.11 -5.21
CA THR A 91 -11.12 11.35 -3.86
C THR A 91 -11.75 10.34 -2.92
N MET A 92 -10.95 9.55 -2.25
CA MET A 92 -11.39 8.51 -1.35
C MET A 92 -10.75 8.65 0.03
N ILE A 93 -11.54 8.42 1.07
CA ILE A 93 -11.07 8.19 2.43
C ILE A 93 -11.51 6.80 2.88
N VAL A 94 -10.61 6.06 3.50
CA VAL A 94 -10.87 4.73 4.05
C VAL A 94 -10.42 4.69 5.50
N SER A 95 -11.29 4.26 6.39
CA SER A 95 -10.97 3.91 7.78
C SER A 95 -10.74 2.42 7.88
N PHE A 96 -9.74 2.00 8.63
CA PHE A 96 -9.33 0.61 8.83
C PHE A 96 -9.31 0.31 10.33
N SER A 97 -9.75 -0.88 10.71
CA SER A 97 -9.67 -1.35 12.10
C SER A 97 -9.47 -2.87 12.18
N GLY A 98 -8.88 -3.33 13.29
CA GLY A 98 -8.56 -4.74 13.50
C GLY A 98 -7.48 -5.22 12.53
N SER A 99 -7.62 -6.43 12.00
CA SER A 99 -6.65 -7.04 11.08
C SER A 99 -6.43 -6.26 9.79
N SER A 100 -7.43 -5.51 9.33
CA SER A 100 -7.32 -4.69 8.12
C SER A 100 -6.48 -3.43 8.29
N ALA A 101 -6.17 -3.02 9.52
CA ALA A 101 -5.37 -1.83 9.77
C ALA A 101 -3.94 -1.92 9.20
N ALA A 102 -3.42 -3.14 8.98
CA ALA A 102 -2.15 -3.36 8.31
C ALA A 102 -2.15 -2.94 6.83
N ASP A 103 -3.33 -2.88 6.20
CA ASP A 103 -3.48 -2.54 4.78
C ASP A 103 -3.48 -1.03 4.51
N VAL A 104 -3.43 -0.21 5.56
CA VAL A 104 -3.50 1.26 5.46
C VAL A 104 -2.47 1.82 4.49
N HIS A 105 -1.25 1.28 4.49
CA HIS A 105 -0.14 1.89 3.76
C HIS A 105 -0.04 1.40 2.32
N TYR A 106 -0.08 0.08 2.10
CA TYR A 106 0.23 -0.51 0.79
C TYR A 106 -0.84 -1.46 0.25
N GLY A 107 -1.87 -1.79 1.04
CA GLY A 107 -2.98 -2.64 0.60
C GLY A 107 -2.54 -4.05 0.15
N THR A 108 -1.58 -4.64 0.85
CA THR A 108 -0.97 -5.92 0.45
C THR A 108 -1.71 -7.15 0.94
N GLY A 109 -2.94 -6.99 1.37
CA GLY A 109 -3.73 -8.05 1.97
C GLY A 109 -3.68 -8.02 3.50
N SER A 110 -4.80 -8.33 4.09
CA SER A 110 -4.98 -8.28 5.53
C SER A 110 -3.93 -9.11 6.27
N SER A 111 -3.20 -8.50 7.16
CA SER A 111 -2.36 -9.21 8.09
C SER A 111 -3.22 -9.66 9.27
N VAL A 112 -3.89 -10.80 9.09
CA VAL A 112 -4.68 -11.45 10.16
C VAL A 112 -3.89 -11.74 11.44
N TYR A 113 -2.57 -11.56 11.39
CA TYR A 113 -1.65 -11.73 12.51
C TYR A 113 -1.44 -10.46 13.34
N GLN A 114 -1.94 -9.33 12.89
CA GLN A 114 -1.90 -8.10 13.66
C GLN A 114 -3.20 -7.97 14.41
N ASP A 115 -3.11 -8.08 15.71
CA ASP A 115 -4.23 -8.28 16.61
C ASP A 115 -5.05 -7.03 16.90
N GLU A 116 -4.45 -5.87 16.85
CA GLU A 116 -5.12 -4.59 17.10
C GLU A 116 -4.44 -3.51 16.29
N GLY A 117 -5.24 -2.61 15.77
CA GLY A 117 -4.76 -1.47 15.03
C GLY A 117 -5.93 -0.70 14.47
N GLN A 118 -5.66 0.53 14.17
CA GLN A 118 -6.58 1.40 13.45
C GLN A 118 -5.80 2.36 12.58
N GLY A 119 -6.45 2.84 11.56
CA GLY A 119 -5.83 3.82 10.70
C GLY A 119 -6.79 4.34 9.65
N TRP A 120 -6.27 5.20 8.83
CA TRP A 120 -7.01 5.75 7.71
C TRP A 120 -6.08 6.02 6.54
N ARG A 121 -6.66 5.99 5.35
CA ARG A 121 -6.00 6.29 4.09
C ARG A 121 -6.80 7.33 3.33
N PHE A 122 -6.13 8.34 2.86
CA PHE A 122 -6.64 9.29 1.89
C PHE A 122 -6.01 9.00 0.53
N ILE A 123 -6.82 8.93 -0.52
CA ILE A 123 -6.38 8.73 -1.89
C ILE A 123 -7.05 9.79 -2.75
N ASN A 124 -6.27 10.43 -3.61
CA ASN A 124 -6.79 11.27 -4.68
C ASN A 124 -6.09 10.87 -5.98
N TRP A 125 -6.85 10.61 -7.03
CA TRP A 125 -6.30 10.23 -8.32
C TRP A 125 -7.24 10.63 -9.45
N GLY A 126 -6.67 10.82 -10.62
CA GLY A 126 -7.45 11.18 -11.76
C GLY A 126 -6.62 11.35 -13.02
N ASP A 127 -7.32 11.58 -14.11
CA ASP A 127 -6.80 11.90 -15.42
C ASP A 127 -7.55 13.12 -15.94
N VAL A 128 -6.83 14.20 -16.23
CA VAL A 128 -7.40 15.48 -16.66
C VAL A 128 -6.71 15.97 -17.93
N HIS A 129 -7.44 16.68 -18.79
CA HIS A 129 -6.97 17.20 -20.06
C HIS A 129 -6.94 18.73 -20.05
N PHE A 130 -5.77 19.30 -20.17
CA PHE A 130 -5.60 20.77 -20.27
C PHE A 130 -5.84 21.27 -21.69
N THR A 131 -5.43 20.47 -22.69
CA THR A 131 -5.71 20.69 -24.11
C THR A 131 -6.08 19.35 -24.75
N LYS A 132 -6.33 19.33 -26.06
CA LYS A 132 -6.56 18.06 -26.78
C LYS A 132 -5.33 17.16 -26.79
N GLU A 133 -4.14 17.76 -26.72
CA GLU A 133 -2.86 17.06 -26.82
C GLU A 133 -2.20 16.84 -25.46
N LEU A 134 -2.49 17.69 -24.45
CA LEU A 134 -1.84 17.68 -23.15
C LEU A 134 -2.79 17.17 -22.06
N GLY A 135 -2.46 16.05 -21.49
CA GLY A 135 -3.15 15.49 -20.33
C GLY A 135 -2.21 15.24 -19.15
N LEU A 136 -2.81 14.97 -18.01
CA LEU A 136 -2.13 14.72 -16.75
C LEU A 136 -2.85 13.62 -15.98
N PHE A 137 -2.19 12.49 -15.79
CA PHE A 137 -2.56 11.54 -14.76
C PHE A 137 -1.86 11.91 -13.45
N HIS A 138 -2.56 11.84 -12.33
CA HIS A 138 -2.00 12.04 -11.00
C HIS A 138 -2.56 11.01 -10.01
N ALA A 139 -1.76 10.69 -9.01
CA ALA A 139 -2.17 9.89 -7.87
C ALA A 139 -1.45 10.38 -6.61
N PHE A 140 -2.20 10.60 -5.55
CA PHE A 140 -1.71 10.94 -4.24
C PHE A 140 -2.30 9.99 -3.21
N GLN A 141 -1.48 9.49 -2.29
CA GLN A 141 -1.93 8.69 -1.16
C GLN A 141 -1.26 9.17 0.12
N TYR A 142 -2.04 9.24 1.18
CA TYR A 142 -1.54 9.40 2.54
C TYR A 142 -2.16 8.34 3.43
N GLY A 143 -1.33 7.63 4.20
CA GLY A 143 -1.75 6.62 5.17
C GLY A 143 -1.23 6.94 6.56
N TYR A 144 -2.07 6.71 7.57
CA TYR A 144 -1.70 6.78 8.98
C TYR A 144 -2.30 5.61 9.74
N SER A 145 -1.47 4.91 10.51
CA SER A 145 -1.92 3.81 11.35
C SER A 145 -1.28 3.87 12.73
N THR A 146 -1.98 3.33 13.73
CA THR A 146 -1.58 3.29 15.14
C THR A 146 -2.27 2.13 15.86
N GLY A 147 -1.91 1.89 17.13
CA GLY A 147 -2.56 0.90 17.98
C GLY A 147 -2.03 -0.52 17.82
N PHE A 148 -0.92 -0.71 17.11
CA PHE A 148 -0.29 -2.02 16.96
C PHE A 148 0.58 -2.38 18.16
N LYS A 149 0.80 -3.68 18.40
CA LYS A 149 1.69 -4.14 19.47
C LYS A 149 3.16 -3.86 19.21
N SER A 150 3.58 -3.95 17.95
CA SER A 150 4.99 -3.84 17.55
C SER A 150 5.46 -2.39 17.36
N TYR A 151 4.57 -1.47 17.01
CA TYR A 151 4.93 -0.08 16.78
C TYR A 151 3.87 0.90 17.28
N ASP A 152 4.27 2.14 17.48
CA ASP A 152 3.44 3.21 18.01
C ASP A 152 2.58 3.84 16.91
N ASN A 153 3.24 4.24 15.82
CA ASN A 153 2.53 4.73 14.63
C ASN A 153 3.38 4.56 13.36
N GLU A 154 2.68 4.55 12.23
CA GLU A 154 3.27 4.54 10.90
C GLU A 154 2.55 5.54 10.00
N ARG A 155 3.31 6.21 9.13
CA ARG A 155 2.81 7.17 8.14
C ARG A 155 3.44 6.87 6.81
N SER A 156 2.64 6.94 5.75
CA SER A 156 3.11 6.84 4.37
C SER A 156 2.53 7.94 3.51
N VAL A 157 3.35 8.45 2.59
CA VAL A 157 2.95 9.40 1.57
C VAL A 157 3.45 8.92 0.23
N ASN A 158 2.60 8.91 -0.77
CA ASN A 158 2.96 8.58 -2.15
C ASN A 158 2.37 9.64 -3.08
N LEU A 159 3.17 10.13 -4.01
CA LEU A 159 2.75 11.05 -5.05
C LEU A 159 3.29 10.57 -6.39
N VAL A 160 2.43 10.50 -7.38
CA VAL A 160 2.79 10.27 -8.79
C VAL A 160 2.11 11.30 -9.64
N VAL A 161 2.87 11.93 -10.53
CA VAL A 161 2.39 12.88 -11.54
C VAL A 161 2.93 12.44 -12.88
N ARG A 162 2.05 12.23 -13.87
CA ARG A 162 2.39 11.77 -15.21
C ARG A 162 1.77 12.68 -16.26
N PRO A 163 2.41 13.82 -16.59
CA PRO A 163 2.02 14.56 -17.78
C PRO A 163 2.31 13.74 -19.04
N TYR A 164 1.41 13.79 -20.01
CA TYR A 164 1.59 13.18 -21.31
C TYR A 164 1.19 14.16 -22.41
N TYR A 165 1.95 14.11 -23.49
CA TYR A 165 1.74 14.97 -24.64
C TYR A 165 1.62 14.13 -25.91
N GLN A 166 0.50 14.25 -26.59
CA GLN A 166 0.23 13.58 -27.85
C GLN A 166 1.07 14.20 -28.99
N LEU A 167 1.91 13.38 -29.62
CA LEU A 167 2.70 13.79 -30.79
C LEU A 167 1.96 13.52 -32.10
N THR A 168 1.31 12.36 -32.15
CA THR A 168 0.47 11.94 -33.29
C THR A 168 -0.77 11.24 -32.75
N LYS A 169 -1.68 10.81 -33.63
CA LYS A 169 -2.85 10.03 -33.18
C LYS A 169 -2.50 8.76 -32.39
N MET A 170 -1.33 8.19 -32.65
CA MET A 170 -0.93 6.91 -32.08
C MET A 170 0.29 7.01 -31.14
N THR A 171 0.96 8.17 -31.04
CA THR A 171 2.19 8.31 -30.28
C THR A 171 2.14 9.47 -29.31
N LYS A 172 2.71 9.29 -28.12
CA LYS A 172 2.81 10.30 -27.06
C LYS A 172 4.14 10.24 -26.34
N LEU A 173 4.55 11.38 -25.79
CA LEU A 173 5.58 11.45 -24.76
C LEU A 173 4.92 11.40 -23.38
N VAL A 174 5.52 10.68 -22.47
CA VAL A 174 5.05 10.59 -21.07
C VAL A 174 6.24 10.88 -20.16
N ALA A 175 6.10 11.85 -19.29
CA ALA A 175 7.01 12.03 -18.16
C ALA A 175 6.34 11.47 -16.89
N GLU A 176 7.10 10.92 -15.96
CA GLU A 176 6.62 10.51 -14.64
C GLU A 176 7.51 11.10 -13.57
N LEU A 177 6.90 11.72 -12.59
CA LEU A 177 7.51 12.18 -11.35
C LEU A 177 6.85 11.41 -10.23
N GLY A 178 7.60 10.52 -9.58
CA GLY A 178 7.17 9.76 -8.42
C GLY A 178 7.95 10.17 -7.18
N TRP A 179 7.26 10.26 -6.05
CA TRP A 179 7.87 10.51 -4.76
C TRP A 179 7.13 9.76 -3.66
N PHE A 180 7.87 9.21 -2.70
CA PHE A 180 7.29 8.56 -1.53
C PHE A 180 8.09 8.88 -0.27
N ALA A 181 7.41 8.83 0.87
CA ALA A 181 8.04 8.92 2.18
C ALA A 181 7.25 8.10 3.21
N ASP A 182 7.96 7.22 3.91
CA ASP A 182 7.43 6.39 4.99
C ASP A 182 8.16 6.73 6.29
N LYS A 183 7.42 6.77 7.38
CA LYS A 183 7.97 6.94 8.72
C LYS A 183 7.27 5.98 9.66
N LYS A 184 8.04 5.20 10.38
CA LYS A 184 7.55 4.28 11.40
C LYS A 184 8.23 4.58 12.72
N LYS A 185 7.44 4.61 13.77
CA LYS A 185 7.87 4.80 15.14
C LYS A 185 7.52 3.55 15.93
N ASP A 186 8.54 2.82 16.38
CA ASP A 186 8.35 1.62 17.18
C ASP A 186 7.95 2.00 18.62
N LYS A 187 7.39 1.05 19.36
CA LYS A 187 7.14 1.24 20.78
C LYS A 187 8.45 1.35 21.54
N THR A 188 8.41 2.10 22.61
CA THR A 188 9.54 2.18 23.56
C THR A 188 9.76 0.80 24.18
N ASP A 189 10.98 0.29 24.12
CA ASP A 189 11.35 -0.98 24.73
C ASP A 189 11.40 -0.89 26.26
N ASN A 190 11.64 -2.05 26.91
CA ASN A 190 11.74 -2.15 28.36
C ASN A 190 12.94 -1.38 28.97
N LYS A 191 13.85 -0.87 28.12
CA LYS A 191 15.00 -0.05 28.49
C LYS A 191 14.77 1.44 28.25
N GLY A 192 13.58 1.83 27.83
CA GLY A 192 13.24 3.21 27.49
C GLY A 192 13.75 3.66 26.13
N VAL A 193 14.21 2.74 25.27
CA VAL A 193 14.72 3.04 23.92
C VAL A 193 13.59 2.93 22.92
N GLN A 194 13.44 3.95 22.09
CA GLN A 194 12.48 3.99 21.01
C GLN A 194 13.21 4.04 19.65
N ALA A 195 12.83 3.14 18.74
CA ALA A 195 13.37 3.11 17.40
C ALA A 195 12.47 3.90 16.44
N TYR A 196 13.12 4.51 15.46
CA TYR A 196 12.49 5.21 14.35
C TYR A 196 13.07 4.69 13.04
N SER A 197 12.22 4.41 12.06
CA SER A 197 12.65 4.16 10.70
C SER A 197 11.98 5.14 9.75
N SER A 198 12.71 5.58 8.74
CA SER A 198 12.15 6.37 7.66
C SER A 198 12.75 5.93 6.33
N LYS A 199 11.91 5.87 5.32
CA LYS A 199 12.29 5.57 3.96
C LYS A 199 11.64 6.58 3.04
N HIS A 200 12.43 7.17 2.14
CA HIS A 200 11.90 8.08 1.14
C HIS A 200 12.64 7.90 -0.17
N GLY A 201 11.99 8.26 -1.25
CA GLY A 201 12.62 8.16 -2.56
C GLY A 201 11.88 8.92 -3.62
N SER A 202 12.53 9.02 -4.77
CA SER A 202 11.96 9.63 -5.96
C SER A 202 12.26 8.76 -7.19
N LYS A 203 11.36 8.88 -8.18
CA LYS A 203 11.49 8.27 -9.50
C LYS A 203 11.18 9.30 -10.56
N TYR A 204 12.05 9.41 -11.54
CA TYR A 204 11.87 10.25 -12.73
C TYR A 204 11.92 9.34 -13.95
N THR A 205 10.90 9.41 -14.80
CA THR A 205 10.84 8.60 -16.03
C THR A 205 10.49 9.48 -17.20
N LEU A 206 11.14 9.26 -18.32
CA LEU A 206 10.72 9.78 -19.62
C LEU A 206 10.45 8.59 -20.52
N ALA A 207 9.30 8.58 -21.19
CA ALA A 207 8.89 7.50 -22.06
C ALA A 207 8.33 8.02 -23.38
N TYR A 208 8.61 7.27 -24.44
CA TYR A 208 7.92 7.34 -25.72
C TYR A 208 6.96 6.15 -25.79
N ALA A 209 5.68 6.44 -25.99
CA ALA A 209 4.64 5.42 -25.98
C ALA A 209 3.85 5.43 -27.29
N THR A 210 3.39 4.26 -27.71
CA THR A 210 2.46 4.09 -28.83
C THR A 210 1.24 3.29 -28.38
N SER A 211 0.05 3.75 -28.77
CA SER A 211 -1.24 3.14 -28.48
C SER A 211 -2.25 3.50 -29.57
N PRO A 212 -3.40 2.81 -29.73
CA PRO A 212 -4.41 3.12 -30.72
C PRO A 212 -4.94 4.56 -30.66
N ASP A 213 -4.99 5.13 -29.45
CA ASP A 213 -5.37 6.52 -29.21
C ASP A 213 -4.43 7.17 -28.20
N ALA A 214 -3.48 7.96 -28.69
CA ALA A 214 -2.48 8.61 -27.84
C ALA A 214 -3.03 9.81 -27.05
N SER A 215 -4.23 10.31 -27.35
CA SER A 215 -4.89 11.35 -26.56
C SER A 215 -5.38 10.85 -25.20
N SER A 216 -5.61 9.54 -25.07
CA SER A 216 -6.05 8.91 -23.83
C SER A 216 -4.89 8.29 -23.06
N PHE A 217 -4.83 8.56 -21.77
CA PHE A 217 -3.92 7.84 -20.85
C PHE A 217 -4.25 6.35 -20.76
N TRP A 218 -5.52 5.98 -20.93
CA TRP A 218 -6.05 4.63 -20.75
C TRP A 218 -6.06 3.78 -22.02
N SER A 219 -5.68 4.33 -23.17
CA SER A 219 -5.68 3.59 -24.43
C SER A 219 -4.72 2.40 -24.39
N ARG A 220 -5.23 1.22 -24.73
CA ARG A 220 -4.46 -0.04 -24.76
C ARG A 220 -4.82 -0.83 -26.04
N PRO A 221 -3.89 -1.69 -26.56
CA PRO A 221 -2.56 -1.95 -26.01
C PRO A 221 -1.62 -0.73 -26.10
N GLU A 222 -0.70 -0.60 -25.16
CA GLU A 222 0.34 0.42 -25.18
C GLU A 222 1.73 -0.23 -25.16
N ILE A 223 2.60 0.18 -26.06
CA ILE A 223 4.03 -0.16 -26.08
C ILE A 223 4.79 1.08 -25.66
N ARG A 224 5.67 0.94 -24.69
CA ARG A 224 6.39 2.05 -24.07
C ARG A 224 7.88 1.77 -24.05
N PHE A 225 8.70 2.69 -24.53
CA PHE A 225 10.15 2.69 -24.36
C PHE A 225 10.49 3.79 -23.35
N TYR A 226 11.30 3.49 -22.36
CA TYR A 226 11.53 4.42 -21.27
C TYR A 226 12.96 4.43 -20.75
N VAL A 227 13.33 5.55 -20.16
CA VAL A 227 14.48 5.73 -19.29
C VAL A 227 13.99 6.24 -17.94
N SER A 228 14.55 5.69 -16.86
CA SER A 228 14.16 6.06 -15.50
C SER A 228 15.36 6.24 -14.61
N HIS A 229 15.28 7.17 -13.69
CA HIS A 229 16.18 7.31 -12.55
C HIS A 229 15.40 7.11 -11.26
N VAL A 230 15.89 6.26 -10.36
CA VAL A 230 15.30 6.00 -9.04
C VAL A 230 16.34 6.30 -7.98
N SER A 231 15.94 7.01 -6.93
CA SER A 231 16.76 7.25 -5.73
C SER A 231 15.95 6.90 -4.49
N VAL A 232 16.57 6.15 -3.58
CA VAL A 232 15.95 5.71 -2.32
C VAL A 232 16.94 5.97 -1.18
N CYS A 233 16.45 6.58 -0.13
CA CYS A 233 17.15 6.74 1.14
C CYS A 233 16.37 6.00 2.23
N ASP A 234 17.07 5.14 2.96
CA ASP A 234 16.55 4.35 4.07
C ASP A 234 17.34 4.73 5.32
N ASN A 235 16.66 5.07 6.39
CA ASN A 235 17.27 5.54 7.62
C ASN A 235 16.61 4.82 8.81
N MET A 236 17.44 4.19 9.64
CA MET A 236 17.03 3.57 10.89
C MET A 236 17.81 4.21 12.05
N ASN A 237 17.08 4.60 13.08
CA ASN A 237 17.63 5.16 14.31
C ASN A 237 17.11 4.36 15.51
N ILE A 238 18.00 3.72 16.25
CA ILE A 238 17.69 2.93 17.43
C ILE A 238 18.34 3.60 18.63
N GLY A 239 17.60 4.52 19.26
CA GLY A 239 18.08 5.29 20.42
C GLY A 239 19.28 6.19 20.09
N PRO A 240 19.99 6.69 21.10
CA PRO A 240 21.06 7.67 20.91
C PRO A 240 22.36 7.07 20.34
N THR A 241 22.48 5.75 20.28
CA THR A 241 23.76 5.06 20.02
C THR A 241 23.86 4.38 18.66
N TYR A 242 22.75 4.18 17.95
CA TYR A 242 22.77 3.49 16.67
C TYR A 242 21.95 4.23 15.62
N GLN A 243 22.65 4.71 14.59
CA GLN A 243 22.04 5.29 13.40
C GLN A 243 22.61 4.60 12.16
N TRP A 244 21.75 4.18 11.28
CA TRP A 244 22.10 3.61 10.00
C TRP A 244 21.38 4.34 8.87
N VAL A 245 22.14 4.72 7.85
CA VAL A 245 21.62 5.38 6.65
C VAL A 245 22.14 4.66 5.42
N ARG A 246 21.24 4.30 4.54
CA ARG A 246 21.56 3.74 3.24
C ARG A 246 20.91 4.56 2.15
N GLN A 247 21.72 5.02 1.21
CA GLN A 247 21.24 5.67 0.01
C GLN A 247 21.61 4.81 -1.20
N THR A 248 20.66 4.60 -2.09
CA THR A 248 20.84 3.86 -3.34
C THR A 248 20.20 4.65 -4.47
N SER A 249 20.83 4.62 -5.64
CA SER A 249 20.26 5.17 -6.87
C SER A 249 20.57 4.25 -8.03
N ASP A 250 19.66 4.21 -9.00
CA ASP A 250 19.82 3.38 -10.20
C ASP A 250 19.19 4.06 -11.41
N ASN A 251 19.77 3.77 -12.58
CA ASN A 251 19.28 4.19 -13.88
C ASN A 251 18.82 2.95 -14.64
N MET A 252 17.62 3.02 -15.15
CA MET A 252 16.98 1.92 -15.88
C MET A 252 16.56 2.40 -17.27
N PHE A 253 16.65 1.53 -18.24
CA PHE A 253 16.03 1.70 -19.54
C PHE A 253 15.34 0.40 -19.94
N GLY A 254 14.28 0.49 -20.70
CA GLY A 254 13.53 -0.71 -21.06
C GLY A 254 12.38 -0.46 -22.01
N ALA A 255 11.74 -1.56 -22.36
CA ALA A 255 10.48 -1.58 -23.09
C ALA A 255 9.42 -2.29 -22.24
N GLN A 256 8.20 -1.78 -22.26
CA GLN A 256 7.05 -2.34 -21.58
C GLN A 256 5.88 -2.44 -22.54
N VAL A 257 5.15 -3.54 -22.48
CA VAL A 257 3.88 -3.72 -23.19
C VAL A 257 2.79 -3.88 -22.13
N GLU A 258 1.70 -3.14 -22.29
CA GLU A 258 0.55 -3.16 -21.41
C GLU A 258 -0.72 -3.37 -22.24
N ALA A 259 -1.47 -4.41 -21.89
CA ALA A 259 -2.75 -4.72 -22.50
C ALA A 259 -3.70 -5.28 -21.42
N TRP A 260 -4.99 -4.99 -21.58
CA TRP A 260 -6.07 -5.65 -20.85
C TRP A 260 -7.15 -6.08 -21.83
N PHE A 261 -7.79 -7.19 -21.49
CA PHE A 261 -8.81 -7.84 -22.31
C PHE A 261 -10.11 -7.93 -21.54
#